data_b398a7316566d37f74e51f290c5c302c
#
_entry.id   b398a7316566d37f74e51f290c5c302c
#
_cell.length_a   1.000
_cell.length_b   1.000
_cell.length_c   1.000
_cell.angle_alpha   90.00
_cell.angle_beta   90.00
_cell.angle_gamma   90.00
#
_symmetry.space_group_name_H-M   'P 1'
#
loop_
_entity.id
_entity.type
_entity.pdbx_description
1 polymer ?
#
loop_
_entity_poly.entity_id
_entity_poly.type
_entity_poly.pdbx_seq_one_letter_code
_entity_poly.pdbx_strand_id
1 'polypeptide(L)'
;MTDAISDQDQLKALRVRIDGLDEKILELISERASCAQEVARVKMLSLPVGEKAIFYRPEREAWVLKHIMELNQGPLGNEEVARLFREIMSSCLALEQPLKVAYLGPEGTFSQAAAMKHFGHAVISVPMAAIDEVFREVAAGAVNFGVVPVENSTEGAINHTLDSFLEHDMVICGEVELRIHHHLLVGDTTKTDKITRIYSHAQSLAQCRKWLDAHYPNVERVAVASNADAAKRVKSEWNSAAIAGDMAASLYGLTKLAEKIEDRPDNSTRFLIIGNQEVPPTGDDKTS
;
A
#
# COMPACT_ATOMS: atom_id res chain seq x y z
N MET A 1 14.94 41.22 -36.18
CA MET A 1 13.59 40.83 -35.78
C MET A 1 13.62 39.38 -35.36
N THR A 2 13.73 39.11 -34.09
CA THR A 2 13.64 37.74 -33.52
C THR A 2 12.15 37.46 -33.42
N ASP A 3 11.65 36.56 -34.29
CA ASP A 3 10.28 36.04 -34.18
C ASP A 3 10.14 35.43 -32.81
N ALA A 4 9.36 36.06 -31.94
CA ALA A 4 8.97 35.49 -30.66
C ALA A 4 8.05 34.30 -30.96
N ILE A 5 8.55 33.08 -30.76
CA ILE A 5 7.74 31.86 -30.84
C ILE A 5 6.55 32.05 -29.92
N SER A 6 5.34 31.87 -30.45
CA SER A 6 4.13 32.04 -29.64
C SER A 6 4.11 31.02 -28.49
N ASP A 7 3.54 31.39 -27.34
CA ASP A 7 3.38 30.46 -26.18
C ASP A 7 2.71 29.14 -26.61
N GLN A 8 1.83 29.21 -27.59
CA GLN A 8 1.11 28.06 -28.14
C GLN A 8 2.03 27.12 -28.93
N ASP A 9 3.01 27.67 -29.68
CA ASP A 9 4.01 26.88 -30.41
C ASP A 9 5.01 26.24 -29.44
N GLN A 10 5.41 26.95 -28.38
CA GLN A 10 6.26 26.41 -27.33
C GLN A 10 5.58 25.26 -26.61
N LEU A 11 4.31 25.38 -26.22
CA LEU A 11 3.51 24.33 -25.62
C LEU A 11 3.39 23.09 -26.53
N LYS A 12 3.17 23.30 -27.83
CA LYS A 12 3.10 22.22 -28.80
C LYS A 12 4.43 21.48 -28.92
N ALA A 13 5.54 22.19 -28.98
CA ALA A 13 6.87 21.58 -29.02
C ALA A 13 7.20 20.79 -27.75
N LEU A 14 6.81 21.28 -26.57
CA LEU A 14 6.99 20.56 -25.29
C LEU A 14 6.14 19.29 -25.26
N ARG A 15 4.89 19.31 -25.75
CA ARG A 15 4.05 18.11 -25.83
C ARG A 15 4.67 17.04 -26.72
N VAL A 16 5.13 17.39 -27.93
CA VAL A 16 5.81 16.45 -28.83
C VAL A 16 7.07 15.86 -28.19
N ARG A 17 7.80 16.66 -27.38
CA ARG A 17 8.96 16.18 -26.66
C ARG A 17 8.56 15.21 -25.53
N ILE A 18 7.48 15.48 -24.82
CA ILE A 18 6.93 14.59 -23.77
C ILE A 18 6.50 13.26 -24.41
N ASP A 19 5.73 13.29 -25.49
CA ASP A 19 5.29 12.08 -26.22
C ASP A 19 6.49 11.19 -26.60
N GLY A 20 7.56 11.79 -27.13
CA GLY A 20 8.78 11.03 -27.48
C GLY A 20 9.58 10.52 -26.27
N LEU A 21 9.42 11.13 -25.07
CA LEU A 21 9.96 10.59 -23.82
C LEU A 21 9.11 9.43 -23.32
N ASP A 22 7.80 9.50 -23.42
CA ASP A 22 6.88 8.43 -23.03
C ASP A 22 7.11 7.15 -23.86
N GLU A 23 7.35 7.28 -25.16
CA GLU A 23 7.75 6.17 -26.03
C GLU A 23 9.04 5.49 -25.55
N LYS A 24 10.08 6.27 -25.19
CA LYS A 24 11.33 5.73 -24.66
C LYS A 24 11.17 5.06 -23.30
N ILE A 25 10.34 5.65 -22.42
CA ILE A 25 10.04 5.05 -21.11
C ILE A 25 9.36 3.70 -21.32
N LEU A 26 8.38 3.61 -22.23
CA LEU A 26 7.68 2.36 -22.57
C LEU A 26 8.66 1.31 -23.10
N GLU A 27 9.58 1.69 -24.01
CA GLU A 27 10.60 0.80 -24.55
C GLU A 27 11.50 0.24 -23.44
N LEU A 28 12.04 1.12 -22.57
CA LEU A 28 12.92 0.73 -21.47
C LEU A 28 12.21 -0.16 -20.42
N ILE A 29 10.95 0.12 -20.11
CA ILE A 29 10.16 -0.72 -19.21
C ILE A 29 9.94 -2.11 -19.84
N SER A 30 9.65 -2.17 -21.13
CA SER A 30 9.44 -3.42 -21.86
C SER A 30 10.72 -4.26 -21.93
N GLU A 31 11.87 -3.63 -22.19
CA GLU A 31 13.18 -4.28 -22.17
C GLU A 31 13.50 -4.83 -20.79
N ARG A 32 13.27 -4.04 -19.74
CA ARG A 32 13.47 -4.47 -18.35
C ARG A 32 12.58 -5.66 -17.99
N ALA A 33 11.33 -5.67 -18.44
CA ALA A 33 10.39 -6.79 -18.23
C ALA A 33 10.89 -8.06 -18.92
N SER A 34 11.40 -7.93 -20.15
CA SER A 34 11.99 -9.05 -20.90
C SER A 34 13.23 -9.63 -20.19
N CYS A 35 14.10 -8.76 -19.66
CA CYS A 35 15.24 -9.19 -18.85
C CYS A 35 14.80 -9.94 -17.58
N ALA A 36 13.72 -9.51 -16.92
CA ALA A 36 13.19 -10.18 -15.73
C ALA A 36 12.71 -11.60 -16.08
N GLN A 37 11.97 -11.76 -17.18
CA GLN A 37 11.54 -13.09 -17.66
C GLN A 37 12.74 -14.01 -17.99
N GLU A 38 13.81 -13.45 -18.58
CA GLU A 38 15.01 -14.23 -18.86
C GLU A 38 15.72 -14.67 -17.59
N VAL A 39 15.80 -13.80 -16.56
CA VAL A 39 16.32 -14.16 -15.22
C VAL A 39 15.49 -15.30 -14.63
N ALA A 40 14.17 -15.23 -14.72
CA ALA A 40 13.30 -16.31 -14.23
C ALA A 40 13.59 -17.63 -14.96
N ARG A 41 13.72 -17.60 -16.27
CA ARG A 41 14.07 -18.77 -17.10
C ARG A 41 15.40 -19.39 -16.66
N VAL A 42 16.43 -18.59 -16.47
CA VAL A 42 17.76 -19.04 -16.05
C VAL A 42 17.70 -19.66 -14.64
N LYS A 43 17.01 -19.01 -13.70
CA LYS A 43 16.82 -19.54 -12.35
C LYS A 43 16.15 -20.92 -12.37
N MET A 44 15.08 -21.07 -13.16
CA MET A 44 14.34 -22.33 -13.24
C MET A 44 15.18 -23.45 -13.86
N LEU A 45 16.07 -23.16 -14.82
CA LEU A 45 16.96 -24.13 -15.43
C LEU A 45 18.11 -24.59 -14.51
N SER A 46 18.52 -23.74 -13.58
CA SER A 46 19.64 -24.00 -12.66
C SER A 46 19.23 -24.62 -11.33
N LEU A 47 17.92 -24.82 -11.10
CA LEU A 47 17.42 -25.39 -9.84
C LEU A 47 17.66 -26.89 -9.75
N PRO A 48 18.15 -27.39 -8.61
CA PRO A 48 18.13 -28.82 -8.30
C PRO A 48 16.69 -29.37 -8.29
N VAL A 49 16.56 -30.66 -8.60
CA VAL A 49 15.25 -31.33 -8.61
C VAL A 49 14.63 -31.28 -7.20
N GLY A 50 13.43 -30.66 -7.11
CA GLY A 50 12.67 -30.56 -5.84
C GLY A 50 12.84 -29.22 -5.10
N GLU A 51 13.72 -28.34 -5.56
CA GLU A 51 13.85 -27.00 -4.99
C GLU A 51 12.91 -25.98 -5.67
N LYS A 52 12.43 -24.97 -4.90
CA LYS A 52 11.61 -23.86 -5.41
C LYS A 52 12.49 -22.65 -5.70
N ALA A 53 12.28 -22.00 -6.85
CA ALA A 53 12.97 -20.77 -7.18
C ALA A 53 12.52 -19.64 -6.23
N ILE A 54 13.49 -18.90 -5.69
CA ILE A 54 13.22 -17.66 -4.96
C ILE A 54 13.33 -16.51 -5.97
N PHE A 55 12.19 -15.96 -6.36
CA PHE A 55 12.13 -14.85 -7.32
C PHE A 55 12.22 -13.50 -6.61
N TYR A 56 11.45 -13.28 -5.55
CA TYR A 56 11.49 -12.06 -4.76
C TYR A 56 12.66 -12.07 -3.77
N ARG A 57 13.48 -11.04 -3.85
CA ARG A 57 14.65 -10.83 -2.99
C ARG A 57 14.58 -9.43 -2.38
N PRO A 58 14.13 -9.31 -1.11
CA PRO A 58 14.00 -8.02 -0.42
C PRO A 58 15.29 -7.19 -0.42
N GLU A 59 16.43 -7.87 -0.20
CA GLU A 59 17.76 -7.24 -0.20
C GLU A 59 18.12 -6.62 -1.56
N ARG A 60 17.76 -7.27 -2.64
CA ARG A 60 17.99 -6.76 -3.99
C ARG A 60 17.08 -5.58 -4.31
N GLU A 61 15.82 -5.64 -3.90
CA GLU A 61 14.88 -4.54 -4.04
C GLU A 61 15.37 -3.31 -3.28
N ALA A 62 15.75 -3.47 -2.01
CA ALA A 62 16.29 -2.40 -1.18
C ALA A 62 17.51 -1.74 -1.84
N TRP A 63 18.44 -2.57 -2.36
CA TRP A 63 19.62 -2.06 -3.06
C TRP A 63 19.24 -1.25 -4.30
N VAL A 64 18.32 -1.74 -5.14
CA VAL A 64 17.86 -1.03 -6.36
C VAL A 64 17.25 0.30 -6.00
N LEU A 65 16.34 0.34 -5.02
CA LEU A 65 15.67 1.58 -4.61
C LEU A 65 16.66 2.60 -4.06
N LYS A 66 17.59 2.18 -3.21
CA LYS A 66 18.66 3.04 -2.69
C LYS A 66 19.51 3.62 -3.83
N HIS A 67 19.95 2.76 -4.74
CA HIS A 67 20.76 3.16 -5.88
C HIS A 67 20.05 4.18 -6.79
N ILE A 68 18.77 3.96 -7.07
CA ILE A 68 17.97 4.90 -7.88
C ILE A 68 17.79 6.24 -7.17
N MET A 69 17.57 6.25 -5.86
CA MET A 69 17.51 7.50 -5.10
C MET A 69 18.84 8.27 -5.09
N GLU A 70 19.97 7.57 -5.02
CA GLU A 70 21.32 8.17 -5.11
C GLU A 70 21.61 8.77 -6.48
N LEU A 71 21.11 8.15 -7.55
CA LEU A 71 21.25 8.64 -8.93
C LEU A 71 20.27 9.76 -9.28
N ASN A 72 19.24 9.96 -8.49
CA ASN A 72 18.20 10.93 -8.80
C ASN A 72 18.73 12.38 -8.68
N GLN A 73 18.74 13.10 -9.80
CA GLN A 73 19.07 14.52 -9.89
C GLN A 73 17.93 15.33 -10.52
N GLY A 74 16.79 14.70 -10.70
CA GLY A 74 15.65 15.31 -11.38
C GLY A 74 14.76 16.14 -10.45
N PRO A 75 13.69 16.73 -10.99
CA PRO A 75 12.74 17.55 -10.23
C PRO A 75 11.81 16.72 -9.32
N LEU A 76 11.71 15.39 -9.54
CA LEU A 76 10.93 14.50 -8.67
C LEU A 76 11.72 14.19 -7.40
N GLY A 77 11.04 14.16 -6.25
CA GLY A 77 11.64 13.75 -4.98
C GLY A 77 12.05 12.27 -4.98
N ASN A 78 13.03 11.92 -4.15
CA ASN A 78 13.53 10.54 -4.04
C ASN A 78 12.44 9.52 -3.70
N GLU A 79 11.53 9.86 -2.78
CA GLU A 79 10.41 9.01 -2.39
C GLU A 79 9.47 8.69 -3.57
N GLU A 80 9.20 9.69 -4.40
CA GLU A 80 8.34 9.53 -5.57
C GLU A 80 9.01 8.66 -6.63
N VAL A 81 10.31 8.86 -6.87
CA VAL A 81 11.08 8.04 -7.79
C VAL A 81 11.14 6.59 -7.29
N ALA A 82 11.42 6.38 -6.01
CA ALA A 82 11.42 5.04 -5.40
C ALA A 82 10.07 4.34 -5.54
N ARG A 83 8.96 5.06 -5.34
CA ARG A 83 7.60 4.54 -5.52
C ARG A 83 7.36 4.07 -6.97
N LEU A 84 7.72 4.88 -7.95
CA LEU A 84 7.59 4.52 -9.37
C LEU A 84 8.41 3.27 -9.72
N PHE A 85 9.66 3.20 -9.26
CA PHE A 85 10.51 2.04 -9.52
C PHE A 85 10.00 0.77 -8.82
N ARG A 86 9.41 0.89 -7.63
CA ARG A 86 8.77 -0.24 -6.95
C ARG A 86 7.61 -0.81 -7.78
N GLU A 87 6.77 0.04 -8.36
CA GLU A 87 5.68 -0.41 -9.24
C GLU A 87 6.20 -1.13 -10.48
N ILE A 88 7.26 -0.61 -11.11
CA ILE A 88 7.90 -1.27 -12.26
C ILE A 88 8.48 -2.63 -11.84
N MET A 89 9.16 -2.71 -10.69
CA MET A 89 9.72 -3.97 -10.18
C MET A 89 8.63 -4.98 -9.83
N SER A 90 7.57 -4.55 -9.15
CA SER A 90 6.43 -5.38 -8.80
C SER A 90 5.76 -5.97 -10.05
N SER A 91 5.54 -5.14 -11.08
CA SER A 91 4.95 -5.59 -12.35
C SER A 91 5.84 -6.59 -13.09
N CYS A 92 7.17 -6.37 -13.10
CA CYS A 92 8.10 -7.31 -13.72
C CYS A 92 8.15 -8.64 -12.94
N LEU A 93 8.16 -8.60 -11.60
CA LEU A 93 8.16 -9.78 -10.75
C LEU A 93 6.89 -10.63 -10.96
N ALA A 94 5.74 -9.98 -11.15
CA ALA A 94 4.48 -10.68 -11.42
C ALA A 94 4.51 -11.49 -12.73
N LEU A 95 5.37 -11.13 -13.70
CA LEU A 95 5.61 -11.90 -14.92
C LEU A 95 6.47 -13.15 -14.66
N GLU A 96 7.30 -13.13 -13.62
CA GLU A 96 8.13 -14.27 -13.23
C GLU A 96 7.30 -15.26 -12.40
N GLN A 97 6.76 -14.79 -11.28
CA GLN A 97 5.85 -15.52 -10.41
C GLN A 97 4.97 -14.52 -9.65
N PRO A 98 3.63 -14.63 -9.77
CA PRO A 98 2.73 -13.80 -8.97
C PRO A 98 2.96 -14.01 -7.48
N LEU A 99 3.34 -12.95 -6.77
CA LEU A 99 3.60 -12.97 -5.33
C LEU A 99 2.27 -12.89 -4.57
N LYS A 100 2.01 -13.86 -3.69
CA LYS A 100 0.84 -13.87 -2.81
C LYS A 100 1.20 -13.28 -1.46
N VAL A 101 0.46 -12.27 -1.01
CA VAL A 101 0.69 -11.58 0.25
C VAL A 101 -0.58 -11.57 1.09
N ALA A 102 -0.54 -12.24 2.25
CA ALA A 102 -1.63 -12.22 3.22
C ALA A 102 -1.56 -10.95 4.08
N TYR A 103 -2.71 -10.44 4.49
CA TYR A 103 -2.81 -9.28 5.37
C TYR A 103 -4.09 -9.34 6.21
N LEU A 104 -4.14 -8.60 7.32
CA LEU A 104 -5.36 -8.47 8.12
C LEU A 104 -6.42 -7.71 7.33
N GLY A 105 -7.45 -8.45 6.88
CA GLY A 105 -8.56 -7.94 6.08
C GLY A 105 -9.57 -7.11 6.88
N PRO A 106 -10.67 -6.76 6.24
CA PRO A 106 -11.02 -7.01 4.84
C PRO A 106 -10.25 -6.15 3.83
N GLU A 107 -10.61 -6.24 2.53
CA GLU A 107 -10.07 -5.33 1.50
C GLU A 107 -10.42 -3.86 1.81
N GLY A 108 -9.50 -2.95 1.50
CA GLY A 108 -9.64 -1.51 1.79
C GLY A 108 -9.11 -1.10 3.17
N THR A 109 -8.49 -2.01 3.93
CA THR A 109 -7.86 -1.71 5.24
C THR A 109 -6.49 -1.06 5.09
N PHE A 110 -5.98 -0.48 6.19
CA PHE A 110 -4.61 0.02 6.26
C PHE A 110 -3.57 -1.10 6.13
N SER A 111 -3.89 -2.32 6.54
CA SER A 111 -3.01 -3.49 6.34
C SER A 111 -2.84 -3.81 4.86
N GLN A 112 -3.90 -3.71 4.05
CA GLN A 112 -3.78 -3.82 2.60
C GLN A 112 -2.96 -2.67 2.02
N ALA A 113 -3.19 -1.44 2.46
CA ALA A 113 -2.41 -0.29 2.02
C ALA A 113 -0.91 -0.45 2.34
N ALA A 114 -0.57 -1.01 3.51
CA ALA A 114 0.80 -1.34 3.89
C ALA A 114 1.41 -2.41 2.96
N ALA A 115 0.64 -3.46 2.62
CA ALA A 115 1.07 -4.48 1.66
C ALA A 115 1.38 -3.89 0.28
N MET A 116 0.48 -3.04 -0.25
CA MET A 116 0.68 -2.38 -1.54
C MET A 116 1.85 -1.38 -1.50
N LYS A 117 2.03 -0.66 -0.40
CA LYS A 117 3.16 0.26 -0.22
C LYS A 117 4.50 -0.47 -0.25
N HIS A 118 4.58 -1.68 0.31
CA HIS A 118 5.82 -2.46 0.37
C HIS A 118 6.10 -3.21 -0.92
N PHE A 119 5.12 -3.95 -1.44
CA PHE A 119 5.30 -4.88 -2.56
C PHE A 119 4.89 -4.31 -3.93
N GLY A 120 4.26 -3.14 -3.99
CA GLY A 120 3.60 -2.61 -5.19
C GLY A 120 2.24 -3.28 -5.45
N HIS A 121 1.59 -2.86 -6.54
CA HIS A 121 0.19 -3.22 -6.83
C HIS A 121 0.02 -4.51 -7.66
N ALA A 122 1.11 -5.09 -8.16
CA ALA A 122 1.02 -6.30 -9.00
C ALA A 122 0.99 -7.61 -8.20
N VAL A 123 0.96 -7.54 -6.87
CA VAL A 123 0.85 -8.72 -6.00
C VAL A 123 -0.59 -9.20 -5.87
N ILE A 124 -0.76 -10.50 -5.62
CA ILE A 124 -2.05 -11.08 -5.23
C ILE A 124 -2.21 -10.88 -3.73
N SER A 125 -3.00 -9.90 -3.35
CA SER A 125 -3.30 -9.62 -1.95
C SER A 125 -4.43 -10.51 -1.43
N VAL A 126 -4.22 -11.17 -0.28
CA VAL A 126 -5.14 -12.17 0.29
C VAL A 126 -5.58 -11.72 1.68
N PRO A 127 -6.85 -11.27 1.84
CA PRO A 127 -7.36 -10.82 3.13
C PRO A 127 -7.60 -12.01 4.07
N MET A 128 -7.12 -11.92 5.31
CA MET A 128 -7.37 -12.88 6.38
C MET A 128 -8.28 -12.28 7.44
N ALA A 129 -9.06 -13.10 8.11
CA ALA A 129 -10.01 -12.62 9.12
C ALA A 129 -9.32 -12.22 10.43
N ALA A 130 -8.14 -12.81 10.72
CA ALA A 130 -7.39 -12.58 11.95
C ALA A 130 -5.87 -12.61 11.70
N ILE A 131 -5.10 -12.05 12.65
CA ILE A 131 -3.63 -11.97 12.56
C ILE A 131 -3.01 -13.37 12.57
N ASP A 132 -3.47 -14.26 13.43
CA ASP A 132 -3.01 -15.66 13.51
C ASP A 132 -3.23 -16.43 12.20
N GLU A 133 -4.28 -16.11 11.45
CA GLU A 133 -4.49 -16.67 10.12
C GLU A 133 -3.40 -16.25 9.14
N VAL A 134 -2.94 -14.98 9.20
CA VAL A 134 -1.82 -14.51 8.37
C VAL A 134 -0.57 -15.34 8.66
N PHE A 135 -0.23 -15.55 9.93
CA PHE A 135 0.92 -16.36 10.32
C PHE A 135 0.77 -17.81 9.84
N ARG A 136 -0.40 -18.42 10.04
CA ARG A 136 -0.68 -19.80 9.64
C ARG A 136 -0.54 -20.03 8.13
N GLU A 137 -1.07 -19.09 7.31
CA GLU A 137 -1.01 -19.19 5.84
C GLU A 137 0.42 -19.01 5.31
N VAL A 138 1.23 -18.16 5.95
CA VAL A 138 2.66 -18.03 5.64
C VAL A 138 3.41 -19.30 6.06
N ALA A 139 3.17 -19.81 7.28
CA ALA A 139 3.80 -21.04 7.78
C ALA A 139 3.49 -22.24 6.88
N ALA A 140 2.27 -22.36 6.41
CA ALA A 140 1.83 -23.39 5.47
C ALA A 140 2.40 -23.24 4.05
N GLY A 141 3.01 -22.09 3.71
CA GLY A 141 3.49 -21.79 2.36
C GLY A 141 2.37 -21.59 1.34
N ALA A 142 1.14 -21.34 1.78
CA ALA A 142 -0.01 -21.02 0.94
C ALA A 142 0.08 -19.62 0.34
N VAL A 143 0.75 -18.70 1.05
CA VAL A 143 1.17 -17.38 0.62
C VAL A 143 2.67 -17.22 0.80
N ASN A 144 3.27 -16.26 0.11
CA ASN A 144 4.71 -16.02 0.16
C ASN A 144 5.10 -15.17 1.37
N PHE A 145 4.31 -14.16 1.69
CA PHE A 145 4.54 -13.20 2.77
C PHE A 145 3.24 -12.85 3.48
N GLY A 146 3.39 -12.36 4.71
CA GLY A 146 2.32 -11.77 5.50
C GLY A 146 2.65 -10.33 5.89
N VAL A 147 1.63 -9.50 6.00
CA VAL A 147 1.72 -8.11 6.49
C VAL A 147 0.86 -7.98 7.73
N VAL A 148 1.50 -7.76 8.86
CA VAL A 148 0.84 -7.69 10.17
C VAL A 148 1.17 -6.40 10.91
N PRO A 149 0.19 -5.72 11.51
CA PRO A 149 0.46 -4.53 12.30
C PRO A 149 1.14 -4.93 13.62
N VAL A 150 2.20 -4.22 14.02
CA VAL A 150 2.94 -4.49 15.27
C VAL A 150 2.81 -3.38 16.29
N GLU A 151 2.66 -2.15 15.85
CA GLU A 151 2.57 -0.98 16.73
C GLU A 151 1.77 0.14 16.07
N ASN A 152 0.92 0.78 16.86
CA ASN A 152 0.27 2.04 16.47
C ASN A 152 0.72 3.15 17.42
N SER A 153 1.06 4.33 16.88
CA SER A 153 1.60 5.46 17.65
C SER A 153 0.64 6.01 18.73
N THR A 154 -0.66 5.72 18.62
CA THR A 154 -1.67 6.16 19.58
C THR A 154 -2.09 5.09 20.58
N GLU A 155 -1.99 3.81 20.23
CA GLU A 155 -2.46 2.68 21.03
C GLU A 155 -1.33 1.79 21.57
N GLY A 156 -0.12 1.94 21.02
CA GLY A 156 1.03 1.15 21.41
C GLY A 156 1.14 -0.19 20.67
N ALA A 157 1.77 -1.16 21.32
CA ALA A 157 2.05 -2.47 20.74
C ALA A 157 0.78 -3.30 20.52
N ILE A 158 0.77 -4.09 19.44
CA ILE A 158 -0.33 -5.01 19.11
C ILE A 158 0.04 -6.40 19.61
N ASN A 159 -0.45 -6.72 20.81
CA ASN A 159 -0.09 -7.95 21.52
C ASN A 159 -0.38 -9.23 20.70
N HIS A 160 -1.49 -9.28 19.96
CA HIS A 160 -1.81 -10.43 19.11
C HIS A 160 -0.71 -10.78 18.09
N THR A 161 -0.05 -9.76 17.53
CA THR A 161 1.09 -9.97 16.63
C THR A 161 2.29 -10.52 17.39
N LEU A 162 2.57 -9.96 18.58
CA LEU A 162 3.69 -10.42 19.41
C LEU A 162 3.48 -11.84 19.92
N ASP A 163 2.27 -12.17 20.36
CA ASP A 163 1.92 -13.53 20.80
C ASP A 163 2.04 -14.54 19.64
N SER A 164 1.64 -14.16 18.41
CA SER A 164 1.76 -15.02 17.23
C SER A 164 3.22 -15.37 16.90
N PHE A 165 4.19 -14.49 17.19
CA PHE A 165 5.62 -14.79 17.03
C PHE A 165 6.12 -15.84 18.06
N LEU A 166 5.45 -15.98 19.20
CA LEU A 166 5.79 -17.05 20.17
C LEU A 166 5.28 -18.41 19.72
N GLU A 167 4.25 -18.45 18.88
CA GLU A 167 3.62 -19.68 18.41
C GLU A 167 4.15 -20.16 17.05
N HIS A 168 4.72 -19.24 16.25
CA HIS A 168 5.17 -19.50 14.89
C HIS A 168 6.62 -19.03 14.72
N ASP A 169 7.47 -19.92 14.19
CA ASP A 169 8.86 -19.61 13.82
C ASP A 169 8.88 -18.88 12.46
N MET A 170 8.64 -17.56 12.48
CA MET A 170 8.60 -16.73 11.29
C MET A 170 9.77 -15.76 11.26
N VAL A 171 10.28 -15.49 10.06
CA VAL A 171 11.32 -14.49 9.82
C VAL A 171 10.68 -13.14 9.53
N ILE A 172 11.17 -12.08 10.18
CA ILE A 172 10.83 -10.71 9.81
C ILE A 172 11.69 -10.32 8.60
N CYS A 173 11.03 -10.19 7.45
CA CYS A 173 11.67 -9.88 6.16
C CYS A 173 11.72 -8.40 5.84
N GLY A 174 11.02 -7.56 6.59
CA GLY A 174 10.97 -6.14 6.39
C GLY A 174 9.99 -5.42 7.31
N GLU A 175 10.00 -4.12 7.22
CA GLU A 175 9.12 -3.22 7.98
C GLU A 175 8.55 -2.16 7.03
N VAL A 176 7.32 -1.78 7.27
CA VAL A 176 6.71 -0.62 6.61
C VAL A 176 5.94 0.22 7.61
N GLU A 177 6.25 1.50 7.67
CA GLU A 177 5.48 2.47 8.44
C GLU A 177 4.46 3.15 7.51
N LEU A 178 3.21 3.19 7.94
CA LEU A 178 2.13 3.85 7.22
C LEU A 178 1.57 4.99 8.06
N ARG A 179 1.57 6.20 7.51
CA ARG A 179 0.83 7.32 8.09
C ARG A 179 -0.66 7.04 7.95
N ILE A 180 -1.38 7.16 9.05
CA ILE A 180 -2.81 6.85 9.09
C ILE A 180 -3.59 8.15 8.91
N HIS A 181 -4.22 8.29 7.77
CA HIS A 181 -5.14 9.39 7.48
C HIS A 181 -6.58 8.89 7.43
N HIS A 182 -7.44 9.62 8.09
CA HIS A 182 -8.88 9.37 8.08
C HIS A 182 -9.58 10.45 7.26
N HIS A 183 -10.46 10.02 6.37
CA HIS A 183 -11.26 10.90 5.52
C HIS A 183 -12.74 10.66 5.79
N LEU A 184 -13.56 11.70 5.65
CA LEU A 184 -15.01 11.55 5.61
C LEU A 184 -15.40 11.22 4.16
N LEU A 185 -15.90 10.03 3.95
CA LEU A 185 -16.22 9.47 2.65
C LEU A 185 -17.73 9.37 2.43
N VAL A 186 -18.17 9.63 1.21
CA VAL A 186 -19.58 9.54 0.82
C VAL A 186 -19.72 8.83 -0.52
N GLY A 187 -20.83 8.13 -0.72
CA GLY A 187 -21.23 7.60 -2.03
C GLY A 187 -21.75 8.69 -2.96
N ASP A 188 -21.75 8.42 -4.27
CA ASP A 188 -22.15 9.38 -5.31
C ASP A 188 -23.60 9.90 -5.17
N THR A 189 -24.47 9.11 -4.56
CA THR A 189 -25.87 9.48 -4.34
C THR A 189 -26.12 10.23 -3.04
N THR A 190 -25.10 10.41 -2.21
CA THR A 190 -25.24 11.02 -0.89
C THR A 190 -25.53 12.50 -0.98
N LYS A 191 -26.59 12.93 -0.30
CA LYS A 191 -26.91 14.36 -0.10
C LYS A 191 -26.18 14.82 1.15
N THR A 192 -25.13 15.61 0.99
CA THR A 192 -24.21 16.01 2.07
C THR A 192 -24.89 16.83 3.18
N ASP A 193 -25.97 17.55 2.85
CA ASP A 193 -26.83 18.29 3.78
C ASP A 193 -27.80 17.38 4.59
N LYS A 194 -27.88 16.10 4.23
CA LYS A 194 -28.81 15.12 4.81
C LYS A 194 -28.09 13.91 5.43
N ILE A 195 -26.83 14.03 5.73
CA ILE A 195 -26.10 12.97 6.44
C ILE A 195 -26.67 12.83 7.86
N THR A 196 -27.19 11.66 8.17
CA THR A 196 -27.79 11.32 9.48
C THR A 196 -26.96 10.32 10.26
N ARG A 197 -26.04 9.61 9.58
CA ARG A 197 -25.17 8.59 10.19
C ARG A 197 -23.76 8.65 9.66
N ILE A 198 -22.79 8.43 10.56
CA ILE A 198 -21.39 8.27 10.21
C ILE A 198 -20.91 6.92 10.75
N TYR A 199 -20.48 6.05 9.84
CA TYR A 199 -19.97 4.71 10.13
C TYR A 199 -18.45 4.71 10.18
N SER A 200 -17.87 3.98 11.13
CA SER A 200 -16.46 3.64 11.16
C SER A 200 -16.16 2.59 12.22
N HIS A 201 -14.94 2.09 12.26
CA HIS A 201 -14.45 1.36 13.42
C HIS A 201 -14.45 2.26 14.66
N ALA A 202 -14.76 1.70 15.83
CA ALA A 202 -14.87 2.46 17.09
C ALA A 202 -13.63 3.33 17.38
N GLN A 203 -12.45 2.79 17.11
CA GLN A 203 -11.18 3.48 17.26
C GLN A 203 -11.07 4.73 16.37
N SER A 204 -11.44 4.62 15.09
CA SER A 204 -11.37 5.75 14.15
C SER A 204 -12.40 6.84 14.48
N LEU A 205 -13.57 6.45 15.00
CA LEU A 205 -14.55 7.41 15.54
C LEU A 205 -13.96 8.18 16.73
N ALA A 206 -13.20 7.50 17.61
CA ALA A 206 -12.55 8.14 18.75
C ALA A 206 -11.39 9.06 18.31
N GLN A 207 -10.62 8.65 17.29
CA GLN A 207 -9.50 9.44 16.73
C GLN A 207 -9.94 10.68 15.96
N CYS A 208 -11.19 10.74 15.50
CA CYS A 208 -11.79 11.88 14.79
C CYS A 208 -12.83 12.62 15.63
N ARG A 209 -12.89 12.37 16.95
CA ARG A 209 -13.98 12.86 17.82
C ARG A 209 -14.13 14.37 17.82
N LYS A 210 -13.04 15.12 17.98
CA LYS A 210 -13.09 16.59 18.06
C LYS A 210 -13.56 17.21 16.75
N TRP A 211 -13.08 16.68 15.65
CA TRP A 211 -13.50 17.12 14.34
C TRP A 211 -15.00 16.85 14.10
N LEU A 212 -15.48 15.65 14.48
CA LEU A 212 -16.89 15.27 14.38
C LEU A 212 -17.79 16.12 15.28
N ASP A 213 -17.36 16.45 16.51
CA ASP A 213 -18.09 17.29 17.43
C ASP A 213 -18.27 18.72 16.89
N ALA A 214 -17.27 19.20 16.15
CA ALA A 214 -17.31 20.55 15.55
C ALA A 214 -18.18 20.62 14.28
N HIS A 215 -18.16 19.59 13.41
CA HIS A 215 -18.77 19.65 12.10
C HIS A 215 -20.10 18.88 12.00
N TYR A 216 -20.26 17.82 12.79
CA TYR A 216 -21.42 16.93 12.79
C TYR A 216 -21.91 16.58 14.21
N PRO A 217 -22.22 17.60 15.05
CA PRO A 217 -22.54 17.37 16.48
C PRO A 217 -23.79 16.53 16.71
N ASN A 218 -24.75 16.58 15.78
CA ASN A 218 -26.05 15.90 15.92
C ASN A 218 -26.20 14.65 15.07
N VAL A 219 -25.13 14.21 14.40
CA VAL A 219 -25.16 13.03 13.53
C VAL A 219 -24.81 11.78 14.33
N GLU A 220 -25.60 10.72 14.13
CA GLU A 220 -25.40 9.43 14.77
C GLU A 220 -24.06 8.81 14.34
N ARG A 221 -23.23 8.40 15.31
CA ARG A 221 -21.97 7.69 15.08
C ARG A 221 -22.15 6.21 15.35
N VAL A 222 -21.99 5.41 14.32
CA VAL A 222 -22.26 3.96 14.37
C VAL A 222 -20.96 3.19 14.20
N ALA A 223 -20.56 2.46 15.25
CA ALA A 223 -19.41 1.58 15.20
C ALA A 223 -19.72 0.33 14.37
N VAL A 224 -18.79 -0.02 13.48
CA VAL A 224 -18.81 -1.23 12.64
C VAL A 224 -17.50 -1.99 12.78
N ALA A 225 -17.42 -3.20 12.21
CA ALA A 225 -16.28 -4.09 12.38
C ALA A 225 -14.96 -3.52 11.83
N SER A 226 -15.01 -2.75 10.75
CA SER A 226 -13.82 -2.12 10.15
C SER A 226 -14.17 -0.82 9.41
N ASN A 227 -13.15 0.01 9.16
CA ASN A 227 -13.29 1.19 8.30
C ASN A 227 -13.66 0.82 6.86
N ALA A 228 -13.19 -0.32 6.38
CA ALA A 228 -13.52 -0.84 5.06
C ALA A 228 -14.99 -1.28 4.98
N ASP A 229 -15.53 -1.91 6.03
CA ASP A 229 -16.96 -2.23 6.11
C ASP A 229 -17.83 -0.98 6.13
N ALA A 230 -17.40 0.06 6.85
CA ALA A 230 -18.05 1.37 6.82
C ALA A 230 -18.10 1.94 5.40
N ALA A 231 -16.97 1.94 4.71
CA ALA A 231 -16.84 2.44 3.34
C ALA A 231 -17.72 1.64 2.36
N LYS A 232 -17.69 0.32 2.45
CA LYS A 232 -18.54 -0.57 1.64
C LYS A 232 -20.02 -0.27 1.81
N ARG A 233 -20.44 -0.02 3.06
CA ARG A 233 -21.85 0.25 3.41
C ARG A 233 -22.35 1.55 2.82
N VAL A 234 -21.58 2.65 2.95
CA VAL A 234 -22.02 3.97 2.48
C VAL A 234 -22.05 4.11 0.96
N LYS A 235 -21.44 3.19 0.22
CA LYS A 235 -21.55 3.14 -1.24
C LYS A 235 -22.99 3.12 -1.72
N SER A 236 -23.90 2.49 -0.97
CA SER A 236 -25.31 2.34 -1.32
C SER A 236 -26.28 3.14 -0.44
N GLU A 237 -25.81 3.76 0.64
CA GLU A 237 -26.66 4.52 1.58
C GLU A 237 -26.54 6.04 1.33
N TRP A 238 -27.57 6.66 0.75
CA TRP A 238 -27.62 8.06 0.33
C TRP A 238 -27.56 9.12 1.44
N ASN A 239 -27.80 8.74 2.70
CA ASN A 239 -27.85 9.67 3.85
C ASN A 239 -26.78 9.36 4.90
N SER A 240 -25.72 8.68 4.50
CA SER A 240 -24.65 8.25 5.40
C SER A 240 -23.27 8.62 4.87
N ALA A 241 -22.30 8.68 5.79
CA ALA A 241 -20.89 8.85 5.49
C ALA A 241 -20.07 7.78 6.24
N ALA A 242 -18.86 7.53 5.78
CA ALA A 242 -17.89 6.66 6.45
C ALA A 242 -16.62 7.42 6.79
N ILE A 243 -15.96 7.02 7.88
CA ILE A 243 -14.58 7.41 8.13
C ILE A 243 -13.68 6.24 7.75
N ALA A 244 -12.82 6.43 6.74
CA ALA A 244 -11.86 5.43 6.28
C ALA A 244 -10.66 6.08 5.60
N GLY A 245 -9.68 5.27 5.19
CA GLY A 245 -8.48 5.71 4.49
C GLY A 245 -8.63 5.75 2.97
N ASP A 246 -7.56 6.19 2.30
CA ASP A 246 -7.47 6.31 0.83
C ASP A 246 -7.77 5.01 0.09
N MET A 247 -7.26 3.88 0.61
CA MET A 247 -7.45 2.57 -0.02
C MET A 247 -8.95 2.22 -0.12
N ALA A 248 -9.71 2.43 0.95
CA ALA A 248 -11.14 2.19 0.96
C ALA A 248 -11.89 3.18 0.04
N ALA A 249 -11.49 4.45 0.02
CA ALA A 249 -12.08 5.44 -0.88
C ALA A 249 -11.94 5.01 -2.35
N SER A 250 -10.74 4.62 -2.75
CA SER A 250 -10.43 4.17 -4.12
C SER A 250 -11.15 2.87 -4.48
N LEU A 251 -11.09 1.87 -3.59
CA LEU A 251 -11.66 0.54 -3.82
C LEU A 251 -13.19 0.58 -4.02
N TYR A 252 -13.88 1.39 -3.22
CA TYR A 252 -15.34 1.48 -3.26
C TYR A 252 -15.86 2.62 -4.14
N GLY A 253 -14.96 3.44 -4.74
CA GLY A 253 -15.32 4.56 -5.59
C GLY A 253 -16.03 5.66 -4.81
N LEU A 254 -15.56 5.99 -3.61
CA LEU A 254 -16.17 6.99 -2.73
C LEU A 254 -15.51 8.36 -2.88
N THR A 255 -16.31 9.40 -2.75
CA THR A 255 -15.84 10.79 -2.75
C THR A 255 -15.40 11.20 -1.35
N LYS A 256 -14.22 11.82 -1.24
CA LYS A 256 -13.75 12.44 0.00
C LYS A 256 -14.45 13.77 0.21
N LEU A 257 -15.37 13.83 1.16
CA LEU A 257 -16.05 15.06 1.55
C LEU A 257 -15.18 15.97 2.42
N ALA A 258 -14.35 15.35 3.27
CA ALA A 258 -13.30 16.02 4.04
C ALA A 258 -12.09 15.09 4.17
N GLU A 259 -10.91 15.68 4.15
CA GLU A 259 -9.65 14.94 4.20
C GLU A 259 -8.91 15.19 5.51
N LYS A 260 -8.21 14.14 6.01
CA LYS A 260 -7.32 14.21 7.18
C LYS A 260 -8.02 14.78 8.41
N ILE A 261 -9.15 14.13 8.76
CA ILE A 261 -10.03 14.59 9.85
C ILE A 261 -9.64 14.02 11.23
N GLU A 262 -8.55 13.26 11.30
CA GLU A 262 -7.99 12.77 12.56
C GLU A 262 -7.56 13.92 13.49
N ASP A 263 -7.82 13.76 14.79
CA ASP A 263 -7.50 14.78 15.82
C ASP A 263 -5.98 14.90 16.06
N ARG A 264 -5.20 13.87 15.69
CA ARG A 264 -3.74 13.81 15.79
C ARG A 264 -3.13 13.55 14.43
N PRO A 265 -2.41 14.51 13.84
CA PRO A 265 -1.83 14.38 12.50
C PRO A 265 -0.60 13.46 12.45
N ASP A 266 -0.06 13.06 13.61
CA ASP A 266 1.13 12.21 13.76
C ASP A 266 0.80 10.72 13.91
N ASN A 267 -0.46 10.30 13.73
CA ASN A 267 -0.86 8.91 13.80
C ASN A 267 -0.18 8.07 12.73
N SER A 268 0.58 7.06 13.13
CA SER A 268 1.21 6.09 12.25
C SER A 268 1.05 4.67 12.79
N THR A 269 1.11 3.70 11.90
CA THR A 269 1.12 2.27 12.24
C THR A 269 2.34 1.63 11.58
N ARG A 270 3.09 0.87 12.36
CA ARG A 270 4.19 0.02 11.91
C ARG A 270 3.64 -1.36 11.60
N PHE A 271 4.03 -1.87 10.45
CA PHE A 271 3.70 -3.22 10.00
C PHE A 271 4.99 -4.00 9.78
N LEU A 272 4.97 -5.27 10.15
CA LEU A 272 6.04 -6.21 9.84
C LEU A 272 5.67 -7.03 8.61
N ILE A 273 6.68 -7.30 7.80
CA ILE A 273 6.60 -8.25 6.70
C ILE A 273 7.17 -9.56 7.23
N ILE A 274 6.35 -10.58 7.27
CA ILE A 274 6.74 -11.92 7.74
C ILE A 274 6.83 -12.91 6.59
N GLY A 275 7.78 -13.83 6.67
CA GLY A 275 8.01 -14.85 5.65
C GLY A 275 8.77 -16.05 6.20
N ASN A 276 8.98 -17.05 5.33
CA ASN A 276 9.73 -18.27 5.66
C ASN A 276 11.17 -18.23 5.11
N GLN A 277 11.57 -17.15 4.44
CA GLN A 277 12.89 -17.04 3.84
C GLN A 277 13.82 -16.18 4.69
N GLU A 278 15.06 -16.62 4.89
CA GLU A 278 16.09 -15.76 5.45
C GLU A 278 16.41 -14.62 4.47
N VAL A 279 16.52 -13.40 5.01
CA VAL A 279 16.92 -12.21 4.27
C VAL A 279 18.35 -11.87 4.68
N PRO A 280 19.33 -11.92 3.75
CA PRO A 280 20.70 -11.55 4.08
C PRO A 280 20.80 -10.06 4.39
N PRO A 281 21.74 -9.65 5.26
CA PRO A 281 21.90 -8.26 5.65
C PRO A 281 22.31 -7.37 4.45
N THR A 282 21.77 -6.18 4.41
CA THR A 282 22.05 -5.17 3.36
C THR A 282 23.16 -4.19 3.76
N GLY A 283 23.52 -4.17 5.05
CA GLY A 283 24.50 -3.25 5.63
C GLY A 283 23.90 -2.00 6.28
N ASP A 284 22.64 -1.71 6.03
CA ASP A 284 21.87 -0.60 6.62
C ASP A 284 20.59 -1.11 7.33
N ASP A 285 20.67 -2.33 7.87
CA ASP A 285 19.51 -3.01 8.42
C ASP A 285 19.15 -2.49 9.81
N LYS A 286 17.85 -2.47 10.10
CA LYS A 286 17.31 -2.33 11.45
C LYS A 286 17.30 -3.69 12.13
N THR A 287 17.94 -3.80 13.27
CA THR A 287 17.77 -4.96 14.17
C THR A 287 16.61 -4.68 15.11
N SER A 288 15.63 -5.55 15.17
CA SER A 288 14.47 -5.47 16.07
C SER A 288 14.42 -6.67 17.00
#